data_3a9c7f40f6efd32c3bf5e6bb222aaece
#
_entry.id   3a9c7f40f6efd32c3bf5e6bb222aaece
#
_cell.length_a   1.000
_cell.length_b   1.000
_cell.length_c   1.000
_cell.angle_alpha   90.00
_cell.angle_beta   90.00
_cell.angle_gamma   90.00
#
_symmetry.space_group_name_H-M   'P 1'
#
loop_
_entity.id
_entity.type
_entity.pdbx_description
1 polymer ?
#
loop_
_entity_poly.entity_id
_entity_poly.type
_entity_poly.pdbx_seq_one_letter_code
_entity_poly.pdbx_strand_id
1 'polypeptide(L)'
;MAEITVRNGDVNLHVRIEGPADSPHLPILCVHGWPELGYSWRHQLAHFAGLGYRIAAMDVRGYGASDKPHAIAAYTLSQLAGDTAAVIDALGGRAILFGHDWGAPIVWHTALRHEDKVAAVAGLSVPHVPVGDIPFLALARQVYAGKFFYQMYFQPEGVAEAEFEADPQALAKVYFALSGGATE
;
A
#
# COMPACT_ATOMS: atom_id res chain seq x y z
N MET A 1 15.60 -1.34 -14.48
CA MET A 1 14.21 -1.13 -14.01
C MET A 1 13.26 -1.65 -15.06
N ALA A 2 12.33 -2.51 -14.69
CA ALA A 2 11.27 -3.01 -15.57
C ALA A 2 9.90 -2.65 -14.94
N GLU A 3 8.88 -2.53 -15.77
CA GLU A 3 7.51 -2.34 -15.33
C GLU A 3 6.65 -3.46 -15.90
N ILE A 4 5.75 -4.01 -15.09
CA ILE A 4 4.81 -5.05 -15.51
C ILE A 4 3.41 -4.68 -15.05
N THR A 5 2.42 -5.24 -15.74
CA THR A 5 1.03 -5.21 -15.30
C THR A 5 0.64 -6.61 -14.82
N VAL A 6 0.15 -6.69 -13.59
CA VAL A 6 -0.37 -7.93 -13.00
C VAL A 6 -1.88 -7.82 -12.92
N ARG A 7 -2.57 -8.84 -13.41
CA ARG A 7 -4.04 -8.87 -13.38
C ARG A 7 -4.54 -9.71 -12.19
N ASN A 8 -5.46 -9.13 -11.41
CA ASN A 8 -6.24 -9.84 -10.39
C ASN A 8 -7.74 -9.64 -10.65
N GLY A 9 -8.41 -10.67 -11.17
CA GLY A 9 -9.79 -10.54 -11.64
C GLY A 9 -9.90 -9.51 -12.77
N ASP A 10 -10.67 -8.45 -12.54
CA ASP A 10 -10.86 -7.35 -13.49
C ASP A 10 -9.96 -6.13 -13.23
N VAL A 11 -9.05 -6.23 -12.27
CA VAL A 11 -8.14 -5.13 -11.90
C VAL A 11 -6.73 -5.40 -12.42
N ASN A 12 -6.16 -4.39 -13.06
CA ASN A 12 -4.77 -4.35 -13.48
C ASN A 12 -3.95 -3.57 -12.46
N LEU A 13 -2.86 -4.17 -12.01
CA LEU A 13 -1.95 -3.62 -11.00
C LEU A 13 -0.63 -3.28 -11.68
N HIS A 14 -0.17 -2.06 -11.50
CA HIS A 14 1.12 -1.62 -11.98
C HIS A 14 2.22 -1.97 -10.96
N VAL A 15 3.32 -2.55 -11.44
CA VAL A 15 4.42 -3.00 -10.61
C VAL A 15 5.76 -2.63 -11.24
N ARG A 16 6.59 -1.93 -10.51
CA ARG A 16 8.00 -1.65 -10.86
C ARG A 16 8.89 -2.72 -10.27
N ILE A 17 9.87 -3.18 -11.06
CA ILE A 17 10.80 -4.23 -10.64
C ILE A 17 12.23 -3.77 -10.92
N GLU A 18 13.10 -4.01 -9.94
CA GLU A 18 14.55 -3.86 -10.07
C GLU A 18 15.30 -5.12 -9.61
N GLY A 19 16.57 -5.21 -9.96
CA GLY A 19 17.44 -6.34 -9.64
C GLY A 19 17.37 -7.48 -10.63
N PRO A 20 18.21 -8.50 -10.45
CA PRO A 20 18.32 -9.63 -11.38
C PRO A 20 17.09 -10.53 -11.33
N ALA A 21 16.66 -10.99 -12.51
CA ALA A 21 15.51 -11.89 -12.62
C ALA A 21 15.82 -13.30 -12.06
N ASP A 22 17.06 -13.69 -12.11
CA ASP A 22 17.64 -14.96 -11.64
C ASP A 22 18.27 -14.86 -10.24
N SER A 23 17.84 -13.89 -9.44
CA SER A 23 18.30 -13.73 -8.06
C SER A 23 18.18 -15.05 -7.27
N PRO A 24 19.22 -15.46 -6.52
CA PRO A 24 19.14 -16.64 -5.65
C PRO A 24 18.30 -16.37 -4.38
N HIS A 25 17.95 -15.11 -4.14
CA HIS A 25 17.15 -14.68 -2.99
C HIS A 25 15.67 -14.66 -3.30
N LEU A 26 14.82 -14.83 -2.28
CA LEU A 26 13.40 -14.57 -2.42
C LEU A 26 13.16 -13.11 -2.82
N PRO A 27 12.23 -12.84 -3.72
CA PRO A 27 11.90 -11.48 -4.11
C PRO A 27 11.33 -10.70 -2.93
N ILE A 28 11.56 -9.38 -2.95
CA ILE A 28 10.96 -8.43 -2.02
C ILE A 28 9.83 -7.70 -2.75
N LEU A 29 8.64 -7.63 -2.14
CA LEU A 29 7.53 -6.83 -2.63
C LEU A 29 7.22 -5.72 -1.64
N CYS A 30 7.26 -4.48 -2.12
CA CYS A 30 6.99 -3.26 -1.37
C CYS A 30 5.58 -2.76 -1.66
N VAL A 31 4.82 -2.45 -0.61
CA VAL A 31 3.44 -1.96 -0.64
C VAL A 31 3.37 -0.62 0.08
N HIS A 32 3.00 0.43 -0.65
CA HIS A 32 2.91 1.80 -0.13
C HIS A 32 1.58 2.05 0.58
N GLY A 33 1.49 3.18 1.27
CA GLY A 33 0.30 3.68 1.93
C GLY A 33 -0.29 4.95 1.31
N TRP A 34 -0.99 5.72 2.12
CA TRP A 34 -1.60 6.99 1.74
C TRP A 34 -0.71 8.16 2.17
N PRO A 35 -0.54 9.21 1.39
CA PRO A 35 -0.95 9.42 -0.01
C PRO A 35 0.18 9.10 -1.00
N GLU A 36 0.76 7.93 -0.89
CA GLU A 36 1.96 7.54 -1.61
C GLU A 36 1.68 6.75 -2.90
N LEU A 37 2.76 6.36 -3.59
CA LEU A 37 2.80 5.51 -4.78
C LEU A 37 3.93 4.49 -4.63
N GLY A 38 4.00 3.49 -5.49
CA GLY A 38 5.14 2.59 -5.58
C GLY A 38 6.48 3.33 -5.73
N TYR A 39 6.48 4.56 -6.25
CA TYR A 39 7.65 5.43 -6.34
C TYR A 39 8.27 5.80 -4.97
N SER A 40 7.50 5.79 -3.89
CA SER A 40 8.03 6.04 -2.54
C SER A 40 9.16 5.07 -2.17
N TRP A 41 9.15 3.88 -2.74
CA TRP A 41 10.14 2.83 -2.51
C TRP A 41 11.39 2.92 -3.41
N ARG A 42 11.58 3.98 -4.20
CA ARG A 42 12.69 4.11 -5.17
C ARG A 42 14.08 3.91 -4.56
N HIS A 43 14.29 4.34 -3.31
CA HIS A 43 15.58 4.17 -2.63
C HIS A 43 15.80 2.72 -2.19
N GLN A 44 14.75 2.04 -1.71
CA GLN A 44 14.79 0.63 -1.34
C GLN A 44 14.96 -0.24 -2.59
N LEU A 45 14.26 0.08 -3.68
CA LEU A 45 14.42 -0.59 -4.98
C LEU A 45 15.89 -0.57 -5.40
N ALA A 46 16.51 0.60 -5.47
CA ALA A 46 17.91 0.74 -5.86
C ALA A 46 18.87 0.02 -4.90
N HIS A 47 18.64 0.15 -3.58
CA HIS A 47 19.51 -0.45 -2.56
C HIS A 47 19.49 -1.98 -2.62
N PHE A 48 18.32 -2.60 -2.55
CA PHE A 48 18.21 -4.06 -2.54
C PHE A 48 18.55 -4.70 -3.89
N ALA A 49 18.27 -4.01 -5.00
CA ALA A 49 18.75 -4.45 -6.31
C ALA A 49 20.28 -4.47 -6.38
N GLY A 50 20.94 -3.47 -5.80
CA GLY A 50 22.40 -3.41 -5.66
C GLY A 50 23.00 -4.54 -4.80
N LEU A 51 22.19 -5.10 -3.88
CA LEU A 51 22.55 -6.28 -3.07
C LEU A 51 22.22 -7.62 -3.76
N GLY A 52 21.74 -7.59 -5.00
CA GLY A 52 21.40 -8.78 -5.79
C GLY A 52 20.01 -9.35 -5.54
N TYR A 53 19.13 -8.65 -4.82
CA TYR A 53 17.73 -9.06 -4.67
C TYR A 53 16.90 -8.62 -5.91
N ARG A 54 15.97 -9.47 -6.29
CA ARG A 54 14.84 -9.03 -7.12
C ARG A 54 13.83 -8.33 -6.20
N ILE A 55 13.58 -7.05 -6.44
CA ILE A 55 12.68 -6.25 -5.62
C ILE A 55 11.65 -5.55 -6.49
N ALA A 56 10.42 -5.49 -6.00
CA ALA A 56 9.29 -4.89 -6.69
C ALA A 56 8.57 -3.89 -5.78
N ALA A 57 7.98 -2.86 -6.37
CA ALA A 57 7.06 -1.94 -5.73
C ALA A 57 5.79 -1.82 -6.55
N MET A 58 4.64 -2.14 -5.97
CA MET A 58 3.35 -2.02 -6.64
C MET A 58 2.70 -0.67 -6.36
N ASP A 59 1.98 -0.14 -7.34
CA ASP A 59 0.95 0.86 -7.06
C ASP A 59 -0.28 0.10 -6.53
N VAL A 60 -0.72 0.41 -5.33
CA VAL A 60 -1.90 -0.23 -4.72
C VAL A 60 -3.13 0.13 -5.55
N ARG A 61 -4.12 -0.78 -5.62
CA ARG A 61 -5.43 -0.52 -6.23
C ARG A 61 -5.97 0.85 -5.81
N GLY A 62 -6.41 1.66 -6.75
CA GLY A 62 -6.85 3.04 -6.52
C GLY A 62 -5.75 4.09 -6.68
N TYR A 63 -4.49 3.69 -6.85
CA TYR A 63 -3.35 4.60 -6.92
C TYR A 63 -2.56 4.46 -8.23
N GLY A 64 -1.82 5.51 -8.56
CA GLY A 64 -0.84 5.53 -9.63
C GLY A 64 -1.38 5.03 -10.97
N ALA A 65 -0.68 4.09 -11.57
CA ALA A 65 -1.06 3.45 -12.84
C ALA A 65 -1.90 2.17 -12.65
N SER A 66 -2.21 1.76 -11.43
CA SER A 66 -3.17 0.68 -11.15
C SER A 66 -4.61 1.14 -11.37
N ASP A 67 -5.51 0.19 -11.65
CA ASP A 67 -6.93 0.46 -11.85
C ASP A 67 -7.61 1.01 -10.59
N LYS A 68 -8.66 1.81 -10.81
CA LYS A 68 -9.38 2.56 -9.79
C LYS A 68 -10.89 2.28 -9.86
N PRO A 69 -11.33 1.05 -9.49
CA PRO A 69 -12.76 0.73 -9.49
C PRO A 69 -13.53 1.64 -8.52
N HIS A 70 -14.73 2.11 -8.89
CA HIS A 70 -15.52 3.02 -8.06
C HIS A 70 -16.22 2.34 -6.88
N ALA A 71 -16.42 1.02 -6.92
CA ALA A 71 -17.16 0.32 -5.87
C ALA A 71 -16.36 0.28 -4.56
N ILE A 72 -16.92 0.80 -3.47
CA ILE A 72 -16.30 0.78 -2.12
C ILE A 72 -15.87 -0.63 -1.73
N ALA A 73 -16.68 -1.65 -2.03
CA ALA A 73 -16.37 -3.05 -1.74
C ALA A 73 -15.09 -3.56 -2.45
N ALA A 74 -14.61 -2.87 -3.48
CA ALA A 74 -13.36 -3.19 -4.16
C ALA A 74 -12.11 -2.91 -3.30
N TYR A 75 -12.23 -2.14 -2.23
CA TYR A 75 -11.12 -1.65 -1.40
C TYR A 75 -11.05 -2.29 -0.01
N THR A 76 -11.70 -3.41 0.19
CA THR A 76 -11.54 -4.16 1.44
C THR A 76 -10.12 -4.70 1.58
N LEU A 77 -9.62 -4.84 2.81
CA LEU A 77 -8.30 -5.45 3.06
C LEU A 77 -8.16 -6.85 2.43
N SER A 78 -9.28 -7.58 2.32
CA SER A 78 -9.31 -8.88 1.64
C SER A 78 -8.99 -8.77 0.14
N GLN A 79 -9.54 -7.75 -0.53
CA GLN A 79 -9.26 -7.50 -1.95
C GLN A 79 -7.81 -7.04 -2.15
N LEU A 80 -7.34 -6.12 -1.31
CA LEU A 80 -5.97 -5.60 -1.38
C LEU A 80 -4.92 -6.68 -1.06
N ALA A 81 -5.21 -7.59 -0.13
CA ALA A 81 -4.38 -8.76 0.14
C ALA A 81 -4.35 -9.73 -1.05
N GLY A 82 -5.50 -9.92 -1.73
CA GLY A 82 -5.58 -10.70 -2.97
C GLY A 82 -4.75 -10.09 -4.11
N ASP A 83 -4.74 -8.78 -4.23
CA ASP A 83 -3.89 -8.06 -5.20
C ASP A 83 -2.40 -8.32 -4.92
N THR A 84 -2.02 -8.18 -3.64
CA THR A 84 -0.64 -8.45 -3.20
C THR A 84 -0.25 -9.89 -3.49
N ALA A 85 -1.14 -10.86 -3.23
CA ALA A 85 -0.92 -12.27 -3.53
C ALA A 85 -0.74 -12.53 -5.04
N ALA A 86 -1.54 -11.87 -5.90
CA ALA A 86 -1.39 -11.98 -7.35
C ALA A 86 -0.03 -11.44 -7.83
N VAL A 87 0.45 -10.35 -7.24
CA VAL A 87 1.79 -9.82 -7.53
C VAL A 87 2.88 -10.78 -7.05
N ILE A 88 2.74 -11.41 -5.88
CA ILE A 88 3.66 -12.45 -5.41
C ILE A 88 3.73 -13.61 -6.40
N ASP A 89 2.59 -14.06 -6.94
CA ASP A 89 2.55 -15.12 -7.97
C ASP A 89 3.35 -14.72 -9.22
N ALA A 90 3.20 -13.49 -9.68
CA ALA A 90 3.95 -12.96 -10.82
C ALA A 90 5.47 -12.82 -10.53
N LEU A 91 5.86 -12.74 -9.27
CA LEU A 91 7.26 -12.67 -8.85
C LEU A 91 7.90 -14.05 -8.61
N GLY A 92 7.13 -15.14 -8.63
CA GLY A 92 7.64 -16.51 -8.44
C GLY A 92 6.94 -17.29 -7.32
N GLY A 93 5.82 -16.80 -6.80
CA GLY A 93 4.92 -17.53 -5.89
C GLY A 93 5.23 -17.37 -4.40
N ARG A 94 6.40 -16.83 -4.03
CA ARG A 94 6.76 -16.56 -2.62
C ARG A 94 7.64 -15.34 -2.50
N ALA A 95 7.36 -14.45 -1.50
CA ALA A 95 8.08 -13.20 -1.34
C ALA A 95 8.25 -12.79 0.12
N ILE A 96 9.19 -11.87 0.35
CA ILE A 96 9.30 -11.05 1.56
C ILE A 96 8.48 -9.77 1.31
N LEU A 97 7.66 -9.35 2.26
CA LEU A 97 6.79 -8.18 2.11
C LEU A 97 7.27 -7.01 2.97
N PHE A 98 7.37 -5.84 2.35
CA PHE A 98 7.55 -4.57 3.06
C PHE A 98 6.28 -3.73 2.87
N GLY A 99 5.68 -3.28 3.96
CA GLY A 99 4.50 -2.41 3.93
C GLY A 99 4.72 -1.16 4.78
N HIS A 100 4.35 0.00 4.26
CA HIS A 100 4.41 1.27 4.97
C HIS A 100 3.03 1.91 5.06
N ASP A 101 2.70 2.54 6.18
CA ASP A 101 1.41 3.19 6.44
C ASP A 101 0.25 2.22 6.13
N TRP A 102 -0.71 2.53 5.24
CA TRP A 102 -1.76 1.60 4.80
C TRP A 102 -1.23 0.33 4.12
N GLY A 103 -0.02 0.36 3.59
CA GLY A 103 0.64 -0.82 3.05
C GLY A 103 0.96 -1.85 4.15
N ALA A 104 1.20 -1.42 5.40
CA ALA A 104 1.48 -2.36 6.50
C ALA A 104 0.25 -3.24 6.85
N PRO A 105 -0.97 -2.72 7.09
CA PRO A 105 -2.17 -3.55 7.22
C PRO A 105 -2.39 -4.50 6.04
N ILE A 106 -2.10 -4.06 4.80
CA ILE A 106 -2.24 -4.91 3.61
C ILE A 106 -1.29 -6.10 3.69
N VAL A 107 0.01 -5.88 3.96
CA VAL A 107 0.98 -6.98 4.01
C VAL A 107 0.76 -7.90 5.22
N TRP A 108 0.31 -7.37 6.38
CA TRP A 108 -0.12 -8.20 7.51
C TRP A 108 -1.30 -9.09 7.15
N HIS A 109 -2.29 -8.54 6.45
CA HIS A 109 -3.47 -9.28 6.02
C HIS A 109 -3.14 -10.32 4.94
N THR A 110 -2.19 -9.98 4.05
CA THR A 110 -1.68 -10.93 3.05
C THR A 110 -1.00 -12.12 3.73
N ALA A 111 -0.17 -11.88 4.74
CA ALA A 111 0.50 -12.96 5.48
C ALA A 111 -0.49 -13.87 6.21
N LEU A 112 -1.58 -13.32 6.76
CA LEU A 112 -2.61 -14.10 7.43
C LEU A 112 -3.48 -14.94 6.48
N ARG A 113 -3.68 -14.49 5.25
CA ARG A 113 -4.60 -15.16 4.30
C ARG A 113 -3.89 -16.00 3.24
N HIS A 114 -2.61 -15.74 3.01
CA HIS A 114 -1.77 -16.37 1.99
C HIS A 114 -0.40 -16.74 2.61
N GLU A 115 -0.43 -17.45 3.74
CA GLU A 115 0.77 -17.82 4.51
C GLU A 115 1.79 -18.61 3.70
N ASP A 116 1.33 -19.42 2.75
CA ASP A 116 2.15 -20.20 1.83
C ASP A 116 3.00 -19.32 0.89
N LYS A 117 2.53 -18.09 0.60
CA LYS A 117 3.17 -17.14 -0.31
C LYS A 117 4.10 -16.14 0.41
N VAL A 118 3.98 -16.00 1.73
CA VAL A 118 4.72 -14.98 2.49
C VAL A 118 5.81 -15.61 3.32
N ALA A 119 7.06 -15.25 3.05
CA ALA A 119 8.22 -15.74 3.78
C ALA A 119 8.52 -14.93 5.04
N ALA A 120 8.33 -13.60 4.96
CA ALA A 120 8.53 -12.66 6.06
C ALA A 120 7.78 -11.35 5.77
N VAL A 121 7.50 -10.57 6.81
CA VAL A 121 6.86 -9.26 6.73
C VAL A 121 7.66 -8.24 7.53
N ALA A 122 7.87 -7.06 6.95
CA ALA A 122 8.30 -5.86 7.64
C ALA A 122 7.20 -4.79 7.49
N GLY A 123 6.46 -4.54 8.56
CA GLY A 123 5.47 -3.45 8.63
C GLY A 123 6.10 -2.21 9.25
N LEU A 124 6.10 -1.10 8.52
CA LEU A 124 6.65 0.17 8.93
C LEU A 124 5.51 1.12 9.31
N SER A 125 5.67 1.85 10.40
CA SER A 125 4.73 2.82 11.00
C SER A 125 3.47 2.22 11.61
N VAL A 126 2.92 1.11 11.07
CA VAL A 126 1.70 0.48 11.58
C VAL A 126 1.99 -0.97 11.97
N PRO A 127 2.00 -1.29 13.27
CA PRO A 127 2.20 -2.66 13.76
C PRO A 127 1.02 -3.55 13.42
N HIS A 128 1.23 -4.87 13.47
CA HIS A 128 0.12 -5.80 13.46
C HIS A 128 -0.74 -5.61 14.72
N VAL A 129 -2.03 -5.39 14.50
CA VAL A 129 -3.04 -5.32 15.57
C VAL A 129 -4.05 -6.43 15.33
N PRO A 130 -4.23 -7.35 16.29
CA PRO A 130 -5.28 -8.35 16.21
C PRO A 130 -6.67 -7.70 16.05
N VAL A 131 -7.56 -8.36 15.34
CA VAL A 131 -8.94 -7.91 15.21
C VAL A 131 -9.59 -7.94 16.59
N GLY A 132 -10.01 -6.77 17.08
CA GLY A 132 -10.74 -6.62 18.33
C GLY A 132 -12.25 -6.75 18.13
N ASP A 133 -12.99 -6.79 19.24
CA ASP A 133 -14.46 -6.88 19.22
C ASP A 133 -15.15 -5.59 18.76
N ILE A 134 -14.44 -4.46 18.83
CA ILE A 134 -14.97 -3.14 18.44
C ILE A 134 -14.42 -2.78 17.07
N PRO A 135 -15.28 -2.51 16.07
CA PRO A 135 -14.83 -2.01 14.78
C PRO A 135 -14.01 -0.71 14.92
N PHE A 136 -12.91 -0.63 14.17
CA PHE A 136 -11.96 0.49 14.26
C PHE A 136 -12.63 1.87 14.18
N LEU A 137 -13.56 2.09 13.24
CA LEU A 137 -14.25 3.38 13.11
C LEU A 137 -15.15 3.70 14.32
N ALA A 138 -15.72 2.69 14.97
CA ALA A 138 -16.50 2.89 16.18
C ALA A 138 -15.61 3.32 17.35
N LEU A 139 -14.45 2.69 17.50
CA LEU A 139 -13.43 3.08 18.46
C LEU A 139 -12.89 4.49 18.17
N ALA A 140 -12.56 4.77 16.91
CA ALA A 140 -12.05 6.07 16.48
C ALA A 140 -13.04 7.22 16.79
N ARG A 141 -14.35 7.02 16.58
CA ARG A 141 -15.38 8.00 16.96
C ARG A 141 -15.36 8.35 18.44
N GLN A 142 -15.04 7.39 19.31
CA GLN A 142 -14.95 7.62 20.76
C GLN A 142 -13.64 8.32 21.12
N VAL A 143 -12.51 7.83 20.63
CA VAL A 143 -11.17 8.35 20.95
C VAL A 143 -10.96 9.79 20.43
N TYR A 144 -11.48 10.07 19.24
CA TYR A 144 -11.33 11.37 18.56
C TYR A 144 -12.60 12.24 18.66
N ALA A 145 -13.49 11.98 19.63
CA ALA A 145 -14.68 12.80 19.84
C ALA A 145 -14.31 14.30 20.01
N GLY A 146 -14.86 15.15 19.15
CA GLY A 146 -14.57 16.58 19.12
C GLY A 146 -13.18 16.98 18.57
N LYS A 147 -12.44 16.03 18.00
CA LYS A 147 -11.14 16.27 17.35
C LYS A 147 -11.20 15.88 15.87
N PHE A 148 -10.39 16.55 15.05
CA PHE A 148 -10.21 16.14 13.66
C PHE A 148 -9.43 14.83 13.59
N PHE A 149 -9.96 13.88 12.80
CA PHE A 149 -9.26 12.64 12.45
C PHE A 149 -9.54 12.31 10.97
N TYR A 150 -8.51 12.34 10.15
CA TYR A 150 -8.62 12.27 8.70
C TYR A 150 -9.35 11.02 8.19
N GLN A 151 -9.18 9.86 8.82
CA GLN A 151 -9.88 8.64 8.39
C GLN A 151 -11.39 8.72 8.61
N MET A 152 -11.86 9.49 9.59
CA MET A 152 -13.29 9.78 9.74
C MET A 152 -13.76 10.84 8.77
N TYR A 153 -12.91 11.83 8.49
CA TYR A 153 -13.20 12.87 7.51
C TYR A 153 -13.37 12.31 6.09
N PHE A 154 -12.63 11.26 5.74
CA PHE A 154 -12.72 10.59 4.44
C PHE A 154 -13.90 9.61 4.29
N GLN A 155 -14.70 9.38 5.35
CA GLN A 155 -15.84 8.45 5.24
C GLN A 155 -17.00 8.96 4.40
N PRO A 156 -17.42 10.26 4.47
CA PRO A 156 -18.43 10.79 3.57
C PRO A 156 -17.87 10.95 2.16
N GLU A 157 -18.45 10.23 1.20
CA GLU A 157 -18.07 10.30 -0.22
C GLU A 157 -18.28 11.73 -0.76
N GLY A 158 -17.33 12.24 -1.52
CA GLY A 158 -17.38 13.54 -2.18
C GLY A 158 -16.94 14.73 -1.33
N VAL A 159 -16.76 14.58 -0.02
CA VAL A 159 -16.39 15.71 0.87
C VAL A 159 -14.90 16.04 0.73
N ALA A 160 -14.04 15.07 0.93
CA ALA A 160 -12.60 15.25 0.78
C ALA A 160 -12.19 15.49 -0.67
N GLU A 161 -12.84 14.80 -1.60
CA GLU A 161 -12.64 14.96 -3.04
C GLU A 161 -12.90 16.42 -3.47
N ALA A 162 -14.02 17.00 -3.06
CA ALA A 162 -14.35 18.37 -3.41
C ALA A 162 -13.34 19.38 -2.85
N GLU A 163 -12.80 19.14 -1.65
CA GLU A 163 -11.76 20.00 -1.07
C GLU A 163 -10.45 19.91 -1.83
N PHE A 164 -10.00 18.70 -2.18
CA PHE A 164 -8.76 18.52 -2.94
C PHE A 164 -8.87 18.99 -4.39
N GLU A 165 -10.06 18.88 -5.01
CA GLU A 165 -10.32 19.39 -6.36
C GLU A 165 -10.35 20.91 -6.39
N ALA A 166 -10.84 21.56 -5.32
CA ALA A 166 -10.83 23.02 -5.19
C ALA A 166 -9.43 23.61 -5.00
N ASP A 167 -8.52 22.88 -4.33
CA ASP A 167 -7.10 23.24 -4.21
C ASP A 167 -6.21 22.03 -4.53
N PRO A 168 -5.85 21.81 -5.80
CA PRO A 168 -4.97 20.70 -6.20
C PRO A 168 -3.59 20.72 -5.53
N GLN A 169 -3.16 21.85 -4.98
CA GLN A 169 -1.92 21.94 -4.22
C GLN A 169 -2.05 21.44 -2.77
N ALA A 170 -3.27 21.34 -2.25
CA ALA A 170 -3.50 20.87 -0.88
C ALA A 170 -2.92 19.47 -0.66
N LEU A 171 -3.14 18.54 -1.58
CA LEU A 171 -2.59 17.19 -1.49
C LEU A 171 -1.05 17.18 -1.55
N ALA A 172 -0.45 18.04 -2.39
CA ALA A 172 1.00 18.18 -2.45
C ALA A 172 1.58 18.73 -1.13
N LYS A 173 0.90 19.68 -0.48
CA LYS A 173 1.28 20.19 0.84
C LYS A 173 1.19 19.12 1.92
N VAL A 174 0.12 18.32 1.92
CA VAL A 174 -0.05 17.20 2.85
C VAL A 174 1.07 16.18 2.66
N TYR A 175 1.35 15.79 1.42
CA TYR A 175 2.44 14.86 1.11
C TYR A 175 3.80 15.40 1.57
N PHE A 176 4.09 16.68 1.31
CA PHE A 176 5.33 17.32 1.74
C PHE A 176 5.48 17.33 3.26
N ALA A 177 4.42 17.66 4.00
CA ALA A 177 4.42 17.66 5.45
C ALA A 177 4.66 16.25 6.03
N LEU A 178 3.99 15.22 5.47
CA LEU A 178 4.14 13.83 5.90
C LEU A 178 5.55 13.27 5.58
N SER A 179 6.20 13.75 4.53
CA SER A 179 7.57 13.34 4.18
C SER A 179 8.66 14.07 4.97
N GLY A 180 8.32 14.81 6.02
CA GLY A 180 9.25 15.52 6.89
C GLY A 180 9.63 16.91 6.40
N GLY A 181 8.91 17.46 5.42
CA GLY A 181 9.05 18.85 5.01
C GLY A 181 8.54 19.82 6.07
N ALA A 182 9.18 21.00 6.19
CA ALA A 182 8.66 22.06 7.03
C ALA A 182 7.42 22.70 6.36
N THR A 183 6.34 22.80 7.11
CA THR A 183 5.19 23.63 6.72
C THR A 183 5.36 24.97 7.39
N GLU A 184 5.71 26.01 6.63
CA GLU A 184 5.56 27.40 7.07
C GLU A 184 4.12 27.87 6.86
#